data_c53c3f92f7a7444346fa65c1a89610b5
#
_entry.id   c53c3f92f7a7444346fa65c1a89610b5
#
_cell.length_a   1.000
_cell.length_b   1.000
_cell.length_c   1.000
_cell.angle_alpha   90.00
_cell.angle_beta   90.00
_cell.angle_gamma   90.00
#
_symmetry.space_group_name_H-M   'P 1'
#
loop_
_entity.id
_entity.type
_entity.pdbx_description
1 polymer ?
#
loop_
_entity_poly.entity_id
_entity_poly.type
_entity_poly.pdbx_seq_one_letter_code
_entity_poly.pdbx_strand_id
1 'polypeptide(L)'
;MGGNKSVEVALDLSGTISEGKQRKDGYWTNLKGFPLPVSASDLERHTYCPVSWQLSKAGVSGEGEAIEKGMLAHDQIHRKMQEYKRTEEHASRELLIWSWWITVLCALSADSAAFFFVSEGTIPEEFIQDMGRYLIMLAAVWLVLAIILISLPWRRWLGWPFGLAQPPIIGNSGLKSEDIMSPFEPVFDSENDSDLGKGGVTEARLLLASIAVALHGLAIYWAQNRTIMTFALIVATLAWLLFTAWQLHKVLTSEQRAGDTREDVGLAKNDILAYSDDAGESAALLIDEEIGVRGRPDQIVKIDNQYIPVEQKTGKIPTEPHDSHRMQLLAYLHLVSTTTDIIPEYGILRYGGEALFTIP
;
A
#
# COMPACT_ATOMS: atom_id res chain seq x y z
N MET A 1 24.01 57.92 9.65
CA MET A 1 25.12 57.21 8.99
C MET A 1 25.27 55.85 9.63
N GLY A 2 24.56 54.88 9.12
CA GLY A 2 24.65 53.49 9.53
C GLY A 2 25.40 52.71 8.47
N GLY A 3 26.64 52.35 8.75
CA GLY A 3 27.48 51.58 7.87
C GLY A 3 26.92 50.15 7.68
N ASN A 4 26.60 49.86 6.46
CA ASN A 4 26.27 48.52 5.99
C ASN A 4 27.55 47.67 6.04
N LYS A 5 27.77 46.92 7.12
CA LYS A 5 28.80 45.88 7.16
C LYS A 5 28.31 44.72 6.29
N SER A 6 28.72 44.71 5.03
CA SER A 6 28.74 43.50 4.23
C SER A 6 29.65 42.49 4.94
N VAL A 7 29.05 41.51 5.57
CA VAL A 7 29.76 40.33 6.08
C VAL A 7 30.16 39.53 4.84
N GLU A 8 31.38 39.71 4.39
CA GLU A 8 32.01 38.79 3.43
C GLU A 8 32.24 37.46 4.16
N VAL A 9 31.28 36.56 4.04
CA VAL A 9 31.46 35.16 4.47
C VAL A 9 32.32 34.52 3.38
N ALA A 10 33.63 34.44 3.63
CA ALA A 10 34.50 33.59 2.83
C ALA A 10 34.03 32.13 3.00
N LEU A 11 33.24 31.63 2.07
CA LEU A 11 32.83 30.24 2.03
C LEU A 11 34.06 29.39 1.68
N ASP A 12 34.57 28.66 2.66
CA ASP A 12 35.59 27.64 2.43
C ASP A 12 34.92 26.40 1.79
N LEU A 13 34.97 26.36 0.47
CA LEU A 13 34.46 25.26 -0.33
C LEU A 13 35.44 24.08 -0.43
N SER A 14 36.65 24.20 0.14
CA SER A 14 37.69 23.19 0.03
C SER A 14 37.32 21.83 0.70
N GLY A 15 36.48 21.87 1.74
CA GLY A 15 35.99 20.67 2.43
C GLY A 15 34.83 19.95 1.74
N THR A 16 34.21 20.53 0.70
CA THR A 16 33.03 20.00 0.04
C THR A 16 33.33 19.22 -1.23
N ILE A 17 34.55 19.28 -1.74
CA ILE A 17 35.00 18.55 -2.92
C ILE A 17 35.70 17.28 -2.45
N SER A 18 34.97 16.16 -2.54
CA SER A 18 35.62 14.84 -2.36
C SER A 18 36.60 14.61 -3.51
N GLU A 19 37.83 14.21 -3.18
CA GLU A 19 38.79 13.78 -4.19
C GLU A 19 38.20 12.58 -4.97
N GLY A 20 37.95 12.77 -6.26
CA GLY A 20 37.37 11.79 -7.14
C GLY A 20 38.31 11.42 -8.28
N LYS A 21 38.14 10.20 -8.79
CA LYS A 21 38.81 9.73 -9.98
C LYS A 21 37.77 9.37 -11.04
N GLN A 22 37.94 9.87 -12.27
CA GLN A 22 37.05 9.53 -13.36
C GLN A 22 37.36 8.12 -13.89
N ARG A 23 36.33 7.30 -14.03
CA ARG A 23 36.37 5.99 -14.68
C ARG A 23 36.46 6.15 -16.21
N LYS A 24 36.79 5.06 -16.92
CA LYS A 24 36.87 5.06 -18.38
C LYS A 24 35.52 5.29 -19.07
N ASP A 25 34.43 4.95 -18.39
CA ASP A 25 33.03 5.14 -18.80
C ASP A 25 32.50 6.56 -18.54
N GLY A 26 33.34 7.43 -17.95
CA GLY A 26 32.99 8.83 -17.68
C GLY A 26 32.45 9.09 -16.27
N TYR A 27 32.07 8.08 -15.50
CA TYR A 27 31.59 8.25 -14.13
C TYR A 27 32.71 8.54 -13.15
N TRP A 28 32.36 9.20 -12.05
CA TRP A 28 33.29 9.57 -10.98
C TRP A 28 33.19 8.62 -9.80
N THR A 29 34.34 8.20 -9.30
CA THR A 29 34.47 7.36 -8.11
C THR A 29 35.29 8.06 -7.05
N ASN A 30 35.12 7.69 -5.79
CA ASN A 30 36.04 8.07 -4.72
C ASN A 30 37.38 7.33 -4.89
N LEU A 31 38.35 7.64 -4.04
CA LEU A 31 39.68 7.02 -4.07
C LEU A 31 39.64 5.50 -3.82
N LYS A 32 38.58 4.98 -3.22
CA LYS A 32 38.36 3.55 -2.97
C LYS A 32 37.65 2.84 -4.14
N GLY A 33 37.33 3.55 -5.20
CA GLY A 33 36.67 2.99 -6.39
C GLY A 33 35.15 2.91 -6.33
N PHE A 34 34.50 3.40 -5.26
CA PHE A 34 33.04 3.47 -5.18
C PHE A 34 32.51 4.69 -5.92
N PRO A 35 31.37 4.61 -6.61
CA PRO A 35 30.75 5.75 -7.26
C PRO A 35 30.49 6.90 -6.27
N LEU A 36 30.66 8.13 -6.72
CA LEU A 36 30.28 9.29 -5.92
C LEU A 36 28.76 9.39 -5.86
N PRO A 37 28.17 9.49 -4.67
CA PRO A 37 26.72 9.53 -4.55
C PRO A 37 26.16 10.86 -5.05
N VAL A 38 25.21 10.80 -5.98
CA VAL A 38 24.50 11.95 -6.54
C VAL A 38 22.99 11.72 -6.37
N SER A 39 22.31 12.66 -5.71
CA SER A 39 20.86 12.54 -5.59
C SER A 39 20.14 13.13 -6.82
N ALA A 40 18.92 12.65 -7.09
CA ALA A 40 18.05 13.25 -8.10
C ALA A 40 17.82 14.74 -7.86
N SER A 41 17.68 15.14 -6.58
CA SER A 41 17.57 16.56 -6.19
C SER A 41 18.87 17.35 -6.41
N ASP A 42 20.04 16.70 -6.33
CA ASP A 42 21.31 17.35 -6.70
C ASP A 42 21.35 17.65 -8.21
N LEU A 43 20.87 16.71 -9.04
CA LEU A 43 20.80 16.92 -10.48
C LEU A 43 19.81 18.04 -10.84
N GLU A 44 18.66 18.08 -10.20
CA GLU A 44 17.69 19.16 -10.35
C GLU A 44 18.34 20.51 -10.02
N ARG A 45 18.92 20.63 -8.82
CA ARG A 45 19.48 21.87 -8.33
C ARG A 45 20.69 22.34 -9.17
N HIS A 46 21.54 21.41 -9.59
CA HIS A 46 22.66 21.72 -10.47
C HIS A 46 22.20 22.21 -11.85
N THR A 47 21.18 21.58 -12.42
CA THR A 47 20.59 21.98 -13.70
C THR A 47 19.93 23.35 -13.59
N TYR A 48 19.28 23.65 -12.47
CA TYR A 48 18.70 24.96 -12.19
C TYR A 48 19.79 26.02 -12.03
N CYS A 49 20.79 25.79 -11.16
CA CYS A 49 21.87 26.69 -10.91
C CYS A 49 23.06 25.99 -10.24
N PRO A 50 24.20 25.78 -10.94
CA PRO A 50 25.38 25.15 -10.36
C PRO A 50 25.90 25.80 -9.09
N VAL A 51 25.81 27.13 -8.99
CA VAL A 51 26.23 27.89 -7.79
C VAL A 51 25.32 27.59 -6.61
N SER A 52 24.00 27.53 -6.83
CA SER A 52 23.03 27.12 -5.80
C SER A 52 23.30 25.72 -5.29
N TRP A 53 23.67 24.80 -6.18
CA TRP A 53 24.05 23.44 -5.81
C TRP A 53 25.31 23.42 -4.93
N GLN A 54 26.38 24.18 -5.32
CA GLN A 54 27.62 24.28 -4.53
C GLN A 54 27.35 24.83 -3.14
N LEU A 55 26.59 25.92 -3.02
CA LEU A 55 26.21 26.52 -1.74
C LEU A 55 25.44 25.51 -0.85
N SER A 56 24.52 24.75 -1.43
CA SER A 56 23.82 23.71 -0.71
C SER A 56 24.74 22.60 -0.20
N LYS A 57 25.74 22.20 -0.99
CA LYS A 57 26.76 21.22 -0.56
C LYS A 57 27.67 21.79 0.56
N ALA A 58 27.87 23.08 0.59
CA ALA A 58 28.55 23.78 1.67
C ALA A 58 27.69 24.01 2.93
N GLY A 59 26.46 23.47 2.96
CA GLY A 59 25.57 23.63 4.11
C GLY A 59 24.84 24.97 4.18
N VAL A 60 24.91 25.80 3.13
CA VAL A 60 24.16 27.05 3.06
C VAL A 60 22.75 26.76 2.59
N SER A 61 21.79 26.88 3.50
CA SER A 61 20.34 26.75 3.15
C SER A 61 19.86 28.08 2.53
N GLY A 62 18.99 27.94 1.51
CA GLY A 62 18.24 29.10 1.03
C GLY A 62 17.19 29.51 2.06
N GLU A 63 17.02 30.81 2.25
CA GLU A 63 15.94 31.37 3.07
C GLU A 63 15.08 32.28 2.20
N GLY A 64 13.75 32.24 2.42
CA GLY A 64 12.83 33.13 1.73
C GLY A 64 11.39 32.67 1.75
N GLU A 65 10.48 33.61 1.62
CA GLU A 65 9.02 33.37 1.64
C GLU A 65 8.56 32.33 0.60
N ALA A 66 9.23 32.28 -0.55
CA ALA A 66 8.91 31.31 -1.60
C ALA A 66 9.24 29.86 -1.17
N ILE A 67 10.34 29.68 -0.44
CA ILE A 67 10.76 28.36 0.09
C ILE A 67 9.77 27.93 1.18
N GLU A 68 9.41 28.83 2.09
CA GLU A 68 8.46 28.56 3.17
C GLU A 68 7.07 28.18 2.61
N LYS A 69 6.59 28.90 1.61
CA LYS A 69 5.35 28.56 0.90
C LYS A 69 5.45 27.20 0.20
N GLY A 70 6.59 26.86 -0.39
CA GLY A 70 6.85 25.56 -1.00
C GLY A 70 6.77 24.43 0.03
N MET A 71 7.39 24.59 1.20
CA MET A 71 7.35 23.61 2.29
C MET A 71 5.92 23.41 2.81
N LEU A 72 5.16 24.48 3.03
CA LEU A 72 3.78 24.39 3.48
C LEU A 72 2.88 23.66 2.45
N ALA A 73 3.09 23.92 1.16
CA ALA A 73 2.34 23.24 0.11
C ALA A 73 2.71 21.74 0.04
N HIS A 74 4.00 21.40 0.22
CA HIS A 74 4.45 20.00 0.30
C HIS A 74 3.81 19.27 1.49
N ASP A 75 3.80 19.90 2.67
CA ASP A 75 3.13 19.35 3.85
C ASP A 75 1.61 19.11 3.64
N GLN A 76 0.96 19.96 2.84
CA GLN A 76 -0.46 19.77 2.49
C GLN A 76 -0.65 18.55 1.60
N ILE A 77 0.23 18.34 0.62
CA ILE A 77 0.22 17.16 -0.26
C ILE A 77 0.40 15.89 0.56
N HIS A 78 1.39 15.87 1.47
CA HIS A 78 1.62 14.74 2.37
C HIS A 78 0.38 14.40 3.22
N ARG A 79 -0.28 15.42 3.79
CA ARG A 79 -1.51 15.19 4.58
C ARG A 79 -2.62 14.59 3.73
N LYS A 80 -2.82 15.06 2.50
CA LYS A 80 -3.81 14.50 1.57
C LYS A 80 -3.51 13.04 1.25
N MET A 81 -2.23 12.72 1.02
CA MET A 81 -1.80 11.35 0.76
C MET A 81 -2.04 10.43 1.95
N GLN A 82 -1.72 10.87 3.17
CA GLN A 82 -2.01 10.11 4.38
C GLN A 82 -3.52 9.92 4.60
N GLU A 83 -4.33 10.94 4.29
CA GLU A 83 -5.79 10.84 4.36
C GLU A 83 -6.30 9.81 3.34
N TYR A 84 -5.82 9.86 2.10
CA TYR A 84 -6.14 8.86 1.08
C TYR A 84 -5.84 7.44 1.56
N LYS A 85 -4.62 7.17 2.05
CA LYS A 85 -4.24 5.85 2.58
C LYS A 85 -5.19 5.39 3.68
N ARG A 86 -5.50 6.24 4.65
CA ARG A 86 -6.42 5.93 5.76
C ARG A 86 -7.84 5.62 5.28
N THR A 87 -8.36 6.39 4.32
CA THR A 87 -9.71 6.16 3.79
C THR A 87 -9.78 4.89 2.98
N GLU A 88 -8.76 4.56 2.21
CA GLU A 88 -8.67 3.33 1.44
C GLU A 88 -8.56 2.09 2.34
N GLU A 89 -7.70 2.12 3.36
CA GLU A 89 -7.65 1.07 4.38
C GLU A 89 -8.98 0.88 5.11
N HIS A 90 -9.65 1.99 5.46
CA HIS A 90 -10.96 1.93 6.10
C HIS A 90 -12.00 1.29 5.19
N ALA A 91 -12.06 1.67 3.92
CA ALA A 91 -12.98 1.09 2.94
C ALA A 91 -12.74 -0.42 2.77
N SER A 92 -11.47 -0.83 2.68
CA SER A 92 -11.10 -2.25 2.59
C SER A 92 -11.51 -3.06 3.81
N ARG A 93 -11.37 -2.49 5.01
CA ARG A 93 -11.84 -3.13 6.26
C ARG A 93 -13.36 -3.27 6.30
N GLU A 94 -14.11 -2.23 5.93
CA GLU A 94 -15.57 -2.28 5.90
C GLU A 94 -16.08 -3.30 4.88
N LEU A 95 -15.46 -3.40 3.70
CA LEU A 95 -15.76 -4.41 2.69
C LEU A 95 -15.50 -5.83 3.20
N LEU A 96 -14.39 -6.04 3.91
CA LEU A 96 -14.09 -7.33 4.53
C LEU A 96 -15.15 -7.71 5.56
N ILE A 97 -15.50 -6.80 6.46
CA ILE A 97 -16.55 -7.01 7.47
C ILE A 97 -17.87 -7.37 6.77
N TRP A 98 -18.25 -6.62 5.75
CA TRP A 98 -19.48 -6.91 4.99
C TRP A 98 -19.46 -8.28 4.33
N SER A 99 -18.33 -8.72 3.80
CA SER A 99 -18.20 -10.07 3.20
C SER A 99 -18.47 -11.18 4.22
N TRP A 100 -18.05 -11.01 5.46
CA TRP A 100 -18.36 -11.90 6.57
C TRP A 100 -19.86 -11.91 6.91
N TRP A 101 -20.49 -10.75 6.94
CA TRP A 101 -21.92 -10.64 7.23
C TRP A 101 -22.76 -11.30 6.16
N ILE A 102 -22.39 -11.15 4.88
CA ILE A 102 -23.03 -11.87 3.76
C ILE A 102 -22.85 -13.38 3.93
N THR A 103 -21.67 -13.84 4.28
CA THR A 103 -21.42 -15.28 4.50
C THR A 103 -22.32 -15.85 5.59
N VAL A 104 -22.44 -15.14 6.71
CA VAL A 104 -23.35 -15.54 7.80
C VAL A 104 -24.83 -15.50 7.35
N LEU A 105 -25.21 -14.48 6.58
CA LEU A 105 -26.57 -14.38 6.03
C LEU A 105 -26.89 -15.58 5.12
N CYS A 106 -25.97 -15.94 4.24
CA CYS A 106 -26.13 -17.12 3.37
C CYS A 106 -26.27 -18.42 4.19
N ALA A 107 -25.44 -18.58 5.22
CA ALA A 107 -25.50 -19.74 6.10
C ALA A 107 -26.84 -19.83 6.84
N LEU A 108 -27.29 -18.74 7.48
CA LEU A 108 -28.57 -18.68 8.16
C LEU A 108 -29.75 -18.92 7.21
N SER A 109 -29.67 -18.41 5.97
CA SER A 109 -30.68 -18.64 4.94
C SER A 109 -30.75 -20.12 4.53
N ALA A 110 -29.59 -20.75 4.35
CA ALA A 110 -29.51 -22.17 4.02
C ALA A 110 -30.05 -23.05 5.15
N ASP A 111 -29.70 -22.75 6.40
CA ASP A 111 -30.21 -23.45 7.58
C ASP A 111 -31.74 -23.29 7.71
N SER A 112 -32.23 -22.05 7.54
CA SER A 112 -33.69 -21.79 7.56
C SER A 112 -34.43 -22.62 6.53
N ALA A 113 -33.89 -22.68 5.30
CA ALA A 113 -34.47 -23.49 4.23
C ALA A 113 -34.42 -24.99 4.57
N ALA A 114 -33.27 -25.49 5.03
CA ALA A 114 -33.11 -26.89 5.41
C ALA A 114 -34.12 -27.33 6.49
N PHE A 115 -34.24 -26.54 7.57
CA PHE A 115 -35.17 -26.82 8.65
C PHE A 115 -36.64 -26.69 8.22
N PHE A 116 -36.94 -25.75 7.31
CA PHE A 116 -38.27 -25.62 6.72
C PHE A 116 -38.66 -26.88 5.94
N PHE A 117 -37.81 -27.35 5.02
CA PHE A 117 -38.06 -28.56 4.23
C PHE A 117 -38.16 -29.82 5.08
N VAL A 118 -37.44 -29.90 6.21
CA VAL A 118 -37.59 -30.99 7.18
C VAL A 118 -38.95 -30.93 7.90
N SER A 119 -39.34 -29.72 8.32
CA SER A 119 -40.66 -29.55 9.00
C SER A 119 -41.84 -29.86 8.09
N GLU A 120 -41.71 -29.68 6.78
CA GLU A 120 -42.67 -30.04 5.74
C GLU A 120 -42.62 -31.55 5.37
N GLY A 121 -41.66 -32.31 5.91
CA GLY A 121 -41.46 -33.71 5.60
C GLY A 121 -40.84 -34.00 4.23
N THR A 122 -40.35 -32.98 3.55
CA THR A 122 -39.71 -33.10 2.22
C THR A 122 -38.32 -33.71 2.31
N ILE A 123 -37.60 -33.44 3.40
CA ILE A 123 -36.27 -33.97 3.68
C ILE A 123 -36.35 -34.88 4.92
N PRO A 124 -35.80 -36.10 4.89
CA PRO A 124 -35.78 -36.99 6.05
C PRO A 124 -34.97 -36.39 7.20
N GLU A 125 -35.45 -36.56 8.41
CA GLU A 125 -34.75 -36.06 9.62
C GLU A 125 -33.37 -36.68 9.80
N GLU A 126 -33.20 -37.95 9.46
CA GLU A 126 -31.92 -38.67 9.51
C GLU A 126 -30.87 -38.00 8.62
N PHE A 127 -31.25 -37.54 7.43
CA PHE A 127 -30.37 -36.86 6.51
C PHE A 127 -29.81 -35.54 7.13
N ILE A 128 -30.66 -34.77 7.79
CA ILE A 128 -30.27 -33.53 8.46
C ILE A 128 -29.35 -33.80 9.65
N GLN A 129 -29.62 -34.84 10.43
CA GLN A 129 -28.73 -35.21 11.55
C GLN A 129 -27.35 -35.65 11.05
N ASP A 130 -27.29 -36.45 9.97
CA ASP A 130 -26.02 -36.85 9.37
C ASP A 130 -25.27 -35.66 8.78
N MET A 131 -25.98 -34.73 8.13
CA MET A 131 -25.37 -33.47 7.67
C MET A 131 -24.79 -32.68 8.83
N GLY A 132 -25.47 -32.56 9.97
CA GLY A 132 -24.94 -31.95 11.18
C GLY A 132 -23.65 -32.62 11.66
N ARG A 133 -23.59 -33.95 11.68
CA ARG A 133 -22.37 -34.71 12.01
C ARG A 133 -21.22 -34.43 11.03
N TYR A 134 -21.49 -34.40 9.71
CA TYR A 134 -20.48 -34.12 8.70
C TYR A 134 -19.95 -32.69 8.83
N LEU A 135 -20.80 -31.70 9.13
CA LEU A 135 -20.38 -30.32 9.37
C LEU A 135 -19.48 -30.21 10.61
N ILE A 136 -19.80 -30.90 11.70
CA ILE A 136 -18.94 -30.95 12.91
C ILE A 136 -17.57 -31.58 12.58
N MET A 137 -17.55 -32.68 11.82
CA MET A 137 -16.30 -33.30 11.39
C MET A 137 -15.49 -32.38 10.48
N LEU A 138 -16.11 -31.72 9.51
CA LEU A 138 -15.48 -30.76 8.63
C LEU A 138 -14.89 -29.58 9.43
N ALA A 139 -15.65 -29.06 10.38
CA ALA A 139 -15.19 -27.99 11.26
C ALA A 139 -13.96 -28.41 12.08
N ALA A 140 -13.95 -29.64 12.59
CA ALA A 140 -12.81 -30.17 13.31
C ALA A 140 -11.55 -30.26 12.42
N VAL A 141 -11.70 -30.71 11.18
CA VAL A 141 -10.59 -30.75 10.20
C VAL A 141 -10.09 -29.33 9.90
N TRP A 142 -10.99 -28.36 9.66
CA TRP A 142 -10.61 -26.97 9.41
C TRP A 142 -9.94 -26.34 10.64
N LEU A 143 -10.40 -26.65 11.84
CA LEU A 143 -9.77 -26.17 13.08
C LEU A 143 -8.33 -26.68 13.22
N VAL A 144 -8.14 -27.98 13.01
CA VAL A 144 -6.78 -28.57 13.06
C VAL A 144 -5.89 -27.97 11.99
N LEU A 145 -6.41 -27.81 10.76
CA LEU A 145 -5.68 -27.17 9.67
C LEU A 145 -5.32 -25.72 10.00
N ALA A 146 -6.25 -24.93 10.54
CA ALA A 146 -5.99 -23.55 10.96
C ALA A 146 -4.88 -23.48 12.02
N ILE A 147 -4.91 -24.36 13.04
CA ILE A 147 -3.87 -24.43 14.07
C ILE A 147 -2.51 -24.79 13.46
N ILE A 148 -2.47 -25.75 12.53
CA ILE A 148 -1.24 -26.13 11.82
C ILE A 148 -0.69 -24.93 11.03
N LEU A 149 -1.53 -24.26 10.25
CA LEU A 149 -1.13 -23.11 9.43
C LEU A 149 -0.66 -21.93 10.28
N ILE A 150 -1.29 -21.65 11.42
CA ILE A 150 -0.84 -20.63 12.37
C ILE A 150 0.54 -20.98 12.97
N SER A 151 0.80 -22.29 13.20
CA SER A 151 2.01 -22.74 13.89
C SER A 151 3.22 -22.88 12.97
N LEU A 152 3.01 -23.04 11.67
CA LEU A 152 4.05 -23.33 10.70
C LEU A 152 4.28 -22.15 9.74
N PRO A 153 5.53 -21.87 9.32
CA PRO A 153 5.85 -20.84 8.34
C PRO A 153 5.56 -21.35 6.91
N TRP A 154 4.35 -21.83 6.66
CA TRP A 154 3.96 -22.49 5.41
C TRP A 154 4.06 -21.56 4.19
N ARG A 155 3.87 -20.24 4.39
CA ARG A 155 3.98 -19.23 3.31
C ARG A 155 5.40 -19.15 2.76
N ARG A 156 6.42 -19.31 3.61
CA ARG A 156 7.82 -19.42 3.16
C ARG A 156 8.08 -20.65 2.32
N TRP A 157 7.37 -21.73 2.58
CA TRP A 157 7.58 -23.00 1.88
C TRP A 157 6.88 -23.05 0.52
N LEU A 158 5.71 -22.43 0.40
CA LEU A 158 4.91 -22.46 -0.82
C LEU A 158 5.33 -21.39 -1.85
N GLY A 159 6.07 -20.34 -1.43
CA GLY A 159 6.46 -19.27 -2.32
C GLY A 159 5.27 -18.44 -2.85
N TRP A 160 5.56 -17.56 -3.78
CA TRP A 160 4.54 -16.72 -4.44
C TRP A 160 3.61 -17.58 -5.33
N PRO A 161 2.27 -17.34 -5.38
CA PRO A 161 1.52 -16.27 -4.71
C PRO A 161 1.09 -16.57 -3.27
N PHE A 162 1.39 -17.74 -2.74
CA PHE A 162 0.94 -18.17 -1.42
C PHE A 162 1.95 -17.86 -0.31
N GLY A 163 3.19 -17.56 -0.67
CA GLY A 163 4.29 -17.28 0.23
C GLY A 163 4.67 -15.81 0.31
N LEU A 164 5.52 -15.50 1.30
CA LEU A 164 6.10 -14.17 1.52
C LEU A 164 7.36 -13.89 0.69
N ALA A 165 7.73 -14.82 -0.19
CA ALA A 165 8.89 -14.67 -1.08
C ALA A 165 8.55 -13.86 -2.34
N GLN A 166 7.69 -12.86 -2.22
CA GLN A 166 7.48 -11.90 -3.28
C GLN A 166 8.73 -11.03 -3.37
N PRO A 167 9.37 -10.90 -4.53
CA PRO A 167 10.45 -9.93 -4.66
C PRO A 167 9.88 -8.55 -4.32
N PRO A 168 10.63 -7.70 -3.61
CA PRO A 168 10.20 -6.33 -3.37
C PRO A 168 9.89 -5.70 -4.72
N ILE A 169 8.74 -5.06 -4.83
CA ILE A 169 8.30 -4.45 -6.10
C ILE A 169 9.24 -3.33 -6.48
N ILE A 170 9.81 -2.64 -5.51
CA ILE A 170 10.74 -1.54 -5.72
C ILE A 170 11.78 -1.53 -4.60
N GLY A 171 13.04 -1.75 -4.96
CA GLY A 171 14.19 -1.59 -4.08
C GLY A 171 14.41 -2.70 -3.03
N ASN A 172 15.68 -2.89 -2.67
CA ASN A 172 16.09 -3.86 -1.66
C ASN A 172 15.88 -3.37 -0.22
N SER A 173 15.44 -2.14 -0.02
CA SER A 173 15.38 -1.53 1.29
C SER A 173 13.96 -1.16 1.66
N GLY A 174 13.16 -2.12 2.04
CA GLY A 174 12.07 -1.89 2.95
C GLY A 174 10.68 -1.57 2.38
N LEU A 175 10.43 -1.60 1.07
CA LEU A 175 9.05 -1.78 0.63
C LEU A 175 8.68 -3.24 0.90
N LYS A 176 8.06 -3.44 2.03
CA LYS A 176 7.42 -4.71 2.35
C LYS A 176 6.34 -4.93 1.29
N SER A 177 6.12 -6.18 0.89
CA SER A 177 4.97 -6.53 0.02
C SER A 177 3.61 -6.09 0.60
N GLU A 178 3.61 -5.65 1.83
CA GLU A 178 2.52 -5.07 2.61
C GLU A 178 2.21 -3.63 2.20
N ASP A 179 3.18 -2.88 1.67
CA ASP A 179 2.98 -1.51 1.16
C ASP A 179 2.28 -1.51 -0.22
N ILE A 180 2.17 -2.68 -0.85
CA ILE A 180 1.30 -2.87 -1.99
C ILE A 180 -0.05 -3.23 -1.42
N MET A 181 -0.91 -2.26 -1.36
CA MET A 181 -2.29 -2.45 -0.95
C MET A 181 -2.94 -3.55 -1.78
N SER A 182 -2.90 -4.78 -1.27
CA SER A 182 -3.90 -5.75 -1.64
C SER A 182 -5.21 -5.29 -0.97
N PRO A 183 -6.25 -4.89 -1.71
CA PRO A 183 -7.50 -4.43 -1.12
C PRO A 183 -8.19 -5.53 -0.28
N PHE A 184 -7.64 -6.73 -0.23
CA PHE A 184 -8.21 -7.90 0.41
C PHE A 184 -7.41 -8.44 1.60
N GLU A 185 -6.24 -7.90 1.91
CA GLU A 185 -5.47 -8.30 3.09
C GLU A 185 -5.33 -7.13 4.06
N PRO A 186 -6.22 -7.03 5.08
CA PRO A 186 -5.93 -6.17 6.20
C PRO A 186 -4.66 -6.69 6.86
N VAL A 187 -3.66 -5.83 6.90
CA VAL A 187 -2.41 -6.09 7.58
C VAL A 187 -2.72 -6.31 9.06
N PHE A 188 -2.60 -7.55 9.54
CA PHE A 188 -2.32 -7.78 10.94
C PHE A 188 -0.84 -7.45 11.09
N ASP A 189 -0.55 -6.30 11.67
CA ASP A 189 0.79 -5.83 11.91
C ASP A 189 1.62 -6.92 12.56
N SER A 190 2.53 -7.50 11.82
CA SER A 190 3.69 -8.13 12.39
C SER A 190 4.87 -7.19 12.17
N GLU A 191 5.08 -6.26 13.09
CA GLU A 191 6.28 -5.42 13.14
C GLU A 191 7.58 -6.22 13.30
N ASN A 192 7.52 -7.54 13.37
CA ASN A 192 8.67 -8.40 13.55
C ASN A 192 8.95 -9.24 12.31
N ASP A 193 10.01 -8.90 11.60
CA ASP A 193 10.61 -9.66 10.49
C ASP A 193 10.89 -11.15 10.83
N SER A 194 10.96 -11.49 12.11
CA SER A 194 11.18 -12.86 12.59
C SER A 194 9.96 -13.78 12.44
N ASP A 195 8.76 -13.22 12.38
CA ASP A 195 7.48 -13.95 12.29
C ASP A 195 6.86 -13.99 10.90
N LEU A 196 7.55 -13.49 9.89
CA LEU A 196 7.17 -13.57 8.49
C LEU A 196 6.80 -15.01 8.10
N GLY A 197 5.52 -15.24 7.87
CA GLY A 197 4.97 -16.55 7.47
C GLY A 197 4.22 -17.31 8.55
N LYS A 198 4.07 -16.75 9.74
CA LYS A 198 3.24 -17.31 10.81
C LYS A 198 2.06 -16.39 11.08
N GLY A 199 0.89 -16.99 11.07
CA GLY A 199 -0.35 -16.29 11.30
C GLY A 199 -0.68 -15.29 10.18
N GLY A 200 -1.94 -15.08 9.89
CA GLY A 200 -2.40 -14.13 8.88
C GLY A 200 -3.91 -14.15 8.76
N VAL A 201 -4.41 -13.32 7.85
CA VAL A 201 -5.85 -13.19 7.62
C VAL A 201 -6.49 -14.50 7.17
N THR A 202 -5.80 -15.26 6.31
CA THR A 202 -6.29 -16.54 5.79
C THR A 202 -6.47 -17.55 6.91
N GLU A 203 -5.51 -17.67 7.82
CA GLU A 203 -5.55 -18.56 8.97
C GLU A 203 -6.63 -18.13 9.97
N ALA A 204 -6.75 -16.82 10.23
CA ALA A 204 -7.80 -16.28 11.09
C ALA A 204 -9.19 -16.52 10.49
N ARG A 205 -9.36 -16.35 9.19
CA ARG A 205 -10.61 -16.67 8.48
C ARG A 205 -10.95 -18.15 8.59
N LEU A 206 -9.98 -19.04 8.38
CA LEU A 206 -10.19 -20.48 8.49
C LEU A 206 -10.58 -20.89 9.92
N LEU A 207 -9.95 -20.30 10.93
CA LEU A 207 -10.28 -20.52 12.33
C LEU A 207 -11.71 -20.08 12.65
N LEU A 208 -12.09 -18.86 12.26
CA LEU A 208 -13.45 -18.33 12.47
C LEU A 208 -14.49 -19.14 11.69
N ALA A 209 -14.19 -19.52 10.45
CA ALA A 209 -15.06 -20.35 9.64
C ALA A 209 -15.25 -21.74 10.28
N SER A 210 -14.21 -22.35 10.85
CA SER A 210 -14.32 -23.62 11.56
C SER A 210 -15.23 -23.53 12.76
N ILE A 211 -15.13 -22.47 13.56
CA ILE A 211 -16.01 -22.23 14.70
C ILE A 211 -17.47 -22.03 14.24
N ALA A 212 -17.69 -21.22 13.20
CA ALA A 212 -19.02 -20.98 12.66
C ALA A 212 -19.66 -22.28 12.16
N VAL A 213 -18.94 -23.09 11.36
CA VAL A 213 -19.43 -24.38 10.85
C VAL A 213 -19.68 -25.37 11.98
N ALA A 214 -18.85 -25.39 13.03
CA ALA A 214 -19.07 -26.22 14.22
C ALA A 214 -20.38 -25.85 14.93
N LEU A 215 -20.61 -24.55 15.15
CA LEU A 215 -21.85 -24.08 15.78
C LEU A 215 -23.10 -24.43 14.96
N HIS A 216 -23.02 -24.27 13.63
CA HIS A 216 -24.09 -24.68 12.73
C HIS A 216 -24.34 -26.20 12.80
N GLY A 217 -23.28 -26.99 12.69
CA GLY A 217 -23.36 -28.44 12.78
C GLY A 217 -23.99 -28.92 14.10
N LEU A 218 -23.60 -28.31 15.23
CA LEU A 218 -24.17 -28.59 16.54
C LEU A 218 -25.64 -28.19 16.63
N ALA A 219 -26.01 -27.00 16.12
CA ALA A 219 -27.40 -26.55 16.10
C ALA A 219 -28.29 -27.49 15.29
N ILE A 220 -27.82 -27.89 14.11
CA ILE A 220 -28.52 -28.84 13.24
C ILE A 220 -28.68 -30.22 13.92
N TYR A 221 -27.61 -30.71 14.54
CA TYR A 221 -27.60 -32.03 15.18
C TYR A 221 -28.51 -32.14 16.40
N TRP A 222 -28.55 -31.08 17.25
CA TRP A 222 -29.28 -31.12 18.51
C TRP A 222 -30.68 -30.52 18.48
N ALA A 223 -31.11 -29.93 17.37
CA ALA A 223 -32.44 -29.34 17.28
C ALA A 223 -33.56 -30.43 17.39
N GLN A 224 -34.23 -30.49 18.53
CA GLN A 224 -35.30 -31.44 18.80
C GLN A 224 -36.62 -31.02 18.17
N ASN A 225 -36.94 -29.71 18.17
CA ASN A 225 -38.17 -29.19 17.56
C ASN A 225 -37.84 -28.38 16.30
N ARG A 226 -38.04 -29.03 15.15
CA ARG A 226 -37.70 -28.48 13.84
C ARG A 226 -38.52 -27.24 13.47
N THR A 227 -39.80 -27.24 13.78
CA THR A 227 -40.69 -26.11 13.47
C THR A 227 -40.30 -24.84 14.24
N ILE A 228 -40.05 -24.99 15.55
CA ILE A 228 -39.58 -23.85 16.36
C ILE A 228 -38.23 -23.34 15.87
N MET A 229 -37.33 -24.27 15.50
CA MET A 229 -36.01 -23.90 14.98
C MET A 229 -36.13 -23.16 13.63
N THR A 230 -37.01 -23.64 12.72
CA THR A 230 -37.29 -22.95 11.46
C THR A 230 -37.72 -21.49 11.70
N PHE A 231 -38.70 -21.31 12.61
CA PHE A 231 -39.19 -19.97 12.94
C PHE A 231 -38.07 -19.07 13.53
N ALA A 232 -37.29 -19.61 14.47
CA ALA A 232 -36.18 -18.87 15.10
C ALA A 232 -35.11 -18.47 14.07
N LEU A 233 -34.77 -19.39 13.15
CA LEU A 233 -33.80 -19.12 12.10
C LEU A 233 -34.30 -18.09 11.09
N ILE A 234 -35.57 -18.11 10.71
CA ILE A 234 -36.17 -17.10 9.84
C ILE A 234 -36.10 -15.73 10.49
N VAL A 235 -36.46 -15.60 11.79
CA VAL A 235 -36.36 -14.34 12.51
C VAL A 235 -34.92 -13.87 12.60
N ALA A 236 -33.98 -14.78 12.91
CA ALA A 236 -32.54 -14.46 12.95
C ALA A 236 -32.03 -14.01 11.58
N THR A 237 -32.41 -14.68 10.50
CA THR A 237 -32.02 -14.33 9.13
C THR A 237 -32.53 -12.95 8.75
N LEU A 238 -33.79 -12.61 9.06
CA LEU A 238 -34.36 -11.28 8.81
C LEU A 238 -33.65 -10.19 9.61
N ALA A 239 -33.37 -10.43 10.89
CA ALA A 239 -32.58 -9.51 11.70
C ALA A 239 -31.16 -9.31 11.13
N TRP A 240 -30.50 -10.42 10.73
CA TRP A 240 -29.18 -10.37 10.14
C TRP A 240 -29.14 -9.64 8.79
N LEU A 241 -30.22 -9.80 7.99
CA LEU A 241 -30.38 -9.06 6.73
C LEU A 241 -30.37 -7.55 6.95
N LEU A 242 -31.06 -7.07 7.99
CA LEU A 242 -31.05 -5.63 8.34
C LEU A 242 -29.65 -5.15 8.72
N PHE A 243 -28.93 -5.94 9.51
CA PHE A 243 -27.53 -5.61 9.86
C PHE A 243 -26.61 -5.63 8.64
N THR A 244 -26.79 -6.60 7.75
CA THR A 244 -26.02 -6.70 6.50
C THR A 244 -26.30 -5.51 5.58
N ALA A 245 -27.56 -5.07 5.48
CA ALA A 245 -27.93 -3.88 4.72
C ALA A 245 -27.35 -2.59 5.33
N TRP A 246 -27.35 -2.47 6.66
CA TRP A 246 -26.71 -1.36 7.34
C TRP A 246 -25.19 -1.33 7.13
N GLN A 247 -24.54 -2.49 7.20
CA GLN A 247 -23.11 -2.61 6.91
C GLN A 247 -22.80 -2.27 5.44
N LEU A 248 -23.64 -2.67 4.49
CA LEU A 248 -23.51 -2.27 3.09
C LEU A 248 -23.52 -0.75 2.91
N HIS A 249 -24.40 -0.05 3.65
CA HIS A 249 -24.42 1.40 3.62
C HIS A 249 -23.07 2.00 4.09
N LYS A 250 -22.44 1.42 5.12
CA LYS A 250 -21.11 1.86 5.54
C LYS A 250 -20.04 1.61 4.48
N VAL A 251 -20.07 0.44 3.83
CA VAL A 251 -19.15 0.13 2.73
C VAL A 251 -19.28 1.16 1.63
N LEU A 252 -20.50 1.42 1.15
CA LEU A 252 -20.73 2.39 0.07
C LEU A 252 -20.26 3.81 0.43
N THR A 253 -20.51 4.23 1.67
CA THR A 253 -20.05 5.56 2.13
C THR A 253 -18.53 5.63 2.31
N SER A 254 -17.87 4.54 2.73
CA SER A 254 -16.41 4.49 2.86
C SER A 254 -15.72 4.41 1.48
N GLU A 255 -16.28 3.65 0.53
CA GLU A 255 -15.79 3.61 -0.85
C GLU A 255 -15.92 4.97 -1.54
N GLN A 256 -17.04 5.68 -1.32
CA GLN A 256 -17.22 7.02 -1.87
C GLN A 256 -16.15 7.97 -1.32
N ARG A 257 -15.90 7.98 -0.01
CA ARG A 257 -14.86 8.81 0.60
C ARG A 257 -13.46 8.45 0.10
N ALA A 258 -13.17 7.17 -0.05
CA ALA A 258 -11.90 6.72 -0.62
C ALA A 258 -11.76 7.17 -2.09
N GLY A 259 -12.87 7.17 -2.86
CA GLY A 259 -12.91 7.73 -4.21
C GLY A 259 -12.63 9.23 -4.25
N ASP A 260 -13.27 9.99 -3.37
CA ASP A 260 -13.08 11.45 -3.28
C ASP A 260 -11.62 11.79 -2.91
N THR A 261 -11.05 11.12 -1.90
CA THR A 261 -9.64 11.34 -1.50
C THR A 261 -8.65 10.87 -2.55
N ARG A 262 -8.99 9.83 -3.34
CA ARG A 262 -8.20 9.36 -4.48
C ARG A 262 -8.13 10.42 -5.58
N GLU A 263 -9.25 11.05 -5.91
CA GLU A 263 -9.32 12.14 -6.87
C GLU A 263 -8.50 13.34 -6.39
N ASP A 264 -8.57 13.68 -5.11
CA ASP A 264 -7.81 14.77 -4.48
C ASP A 264 -6.29 14.59 -4.58
N VAL A 265 -5.80 13.36 -4.62
CA VAL A 265 -4.37 13.04 -4.86
C VAL A 265 -4.07 12.77 -6.34
N GLY A 266 -5.07 12.87 -7.22
CA GLY A 266 -4.93 12.77 -8.68
C GLY A 266 -4.62 11.37 -9.19
N LEU A 267 -5.10 10.33 -8.51
CA LEU A 267 -5.03 8.93 -8.96
C LEU A 267 -6.30 8.57 -9.72
N ALA A 268 -6.17 7.97 -10.90
CA ALA A 268 -7.31 7.42 -11.63
C ALA A 268 -7.86 6.16 -10.93
N LYS A 269 -9.08 5.75 -11.29
CA LYS A 269 -9.80 4.66 -10.62
C LYS A 269 -9.04 3.32 -10.63
N ASN A 270 -8.26 3.07 -11.68
CA ASN A 270 -7.55 1.82 -11.89
C ASN A 270 -6.06 1.90 -11.52
N ASP A 271 -5.56 3.09 -11.17
CA ASP A 271 -4.16 3.26 -10.83
C ASP A 271 -3.90 2.73 -9.42
N ILE A 272 -2.77 2.08 -9.23
CA ILE A 272 -2.34 1.55 -7.94
C ILE A 272 -1.16 2.39 -7.48
N LEU A 273 -1.29 2.98 -6.29
CA LEU A 273 -0.16 3.65 -5.65
C LEU A 273 0.82 2.58 -5.17
N ALA A 274 1.93 2.41 -5.90
CA ALA A 274 2.94 1.40 -5.58
C ALA A 274 3.97 1.90 -4.55
N TYR A 275 4.15 3.22 -4.46
CA TYR A 275 5.13 3.84 -3.57
C TYR A 275 4.75 5.29 -3.27
N SER A 276 5.06 5.76 -2.06
CA SER A 276 4.98 7.16 -1.68
C SER A 276 6.04 7.46 -0.62
N ASP A 277 6.71 8.61 -0.71
CA ASP A 277 7.79 9.00 0.20
C ASP A 277 7.29 9.43 1.60
N ASP A 278 5.97 9.63 1.76
CA ASP A 278 5.34 9.95 3.04
C ASP A 278 5.21 8.75 4.00
N ALA A 279 5.70 7.57 3.60
CA ALA A 279 5.86 6.42 4.49
C ALA A 279 6.90 6.64 5.60
N GLY A 280 7.50 7.82 5.70
CA GLY A 280 8.46 8.21 6.73
C GLY A 280 9.79 7.47 6.59
N GLU A 281 10.31 6.92 7.71
CA GLU A 281 11.58 6.17 7.70
C GLU A 281 11.53 4.90 6.85
N SER A 282 10.33 4.39 6.58
CA SER A 282 10.11 3.19 5.75
C SER A 282 10.13 3.48 4.25
N ALA A 283 10.11 4.75 3.83
CA ALA A 283 10.20 5.10 2.41
C ALA A 283 11.53 4.66 1.80
N ALA A 284 11.48 3.78 0.80
CA ALA A 284 12.66 3.21 0.19
C ALA A 284 13.47 4.27 -0.57
N LEU A 285 14.77 4.31 -0.31
CA LEU A 285 15.71 5.07 -1.13
C LEU A 285 16.11 4.21 -2.33
N LEU A 286 15.73 4.63 -3.53
CA LEU A 286 16.17 3.98 -4.75
C LEU A 286 17.65 4.32 -4.99
N ILE A 287 18.46 3.31 -5.28
CA ILE A 287 19.91 3.47 -5.47
C ILE A 287 20.36 2.63 -6.66
N ASP A 288 21.06 3.26 -7.58
CA ASP A 288 21.90 2.58 -8.55
C ASP A 288 23.33 2.57 -8.03
N GLU A 289 23.79 1.41 -7.59
CA GLU A 289 25.14 1.25 -7.00
C GLU A 289 26.25 1.32 -8.06
N GLU A 290 25.92 1.12 -9.35
CA GLU A 290 26.91 1.12 -10.42
C GLU A 290 27.37 2.54 -10.78
N ILE A 291 26.45 3.49 -10.84
CA ILE A 291 26.72 4.89 -11.18
C ILE A 291 26.61 5.86 -10.01
N GLY A 292 26.07 5.40 -8.86
CA GLY A 292 25.95 6.19 -7.63
C GLY A 292 24.77 7.15 -7.60
N VAL A 293 23.82 7.03 -8.53
CA VAL A 293 22.59 7.83 -8.51
C VAL A 293 21.63 7.29 -7.48
N ARG A 294 20.99 8.19 -6.75
CA ARG A 294 20.00 7.82 -5.73
C ARG A 294 18.88 8.85 -5.63
N GLY A 295 17.71 8.42 -5.18
CA GLY A 295 16.59 9.34 -4.98
C GLY A 295 15.37 8.68 -4.40
N ARG A 296 14.42 9.53 -3.99
CA ARG A 296 13.08 9.15 -3.56
C ARG A 296 12.09 9.96 -4.38
N PRO A 297 11.40 9.36 -5.34
CA PRO A 297 10.30 10.04 -6.02
C PRO A 297 9.16 10.28 -5.03
N ASP A 298 8.37 11.32 -5.22
CA ASP A 298 7.21 11.58 -4.36
C ASP A 298 6.23 10.41 -4.39
N GLN A 299 6.01 9.83 -5.58
CA GLN A 299 5.13 8.69 -5.78
C GLN A 299 5.63 7.79 -6.91
N ILE A 300 5.26 6.51 -6.85
CA ILE A 300 5.31 5.60 -8.01
C ILE A 300 3.93 4.97 -8.16
N VAL A 301 3.34 5.15 -9.33
CA VAL A 301 2.01 4.65 -9.65
C VAL A 301 2.13 3.49 -10.64
N LYS A 302 1.43 2.41 -10.39
CA LYS A 302 1.35 1.29 -11.33
C LYS A 302 0.20 1.55 -12.31
N ILE A 303 0.53 1.75 -13.57
CA ILE A 303 -0.39 1.96 -14.68
C ILE A 303 -0.06 0.92 -15.75
N ASP A 304 -1.04 0.14 -16.20
CA ASP A 304 -0.88 -0.88 -17.26
C ASP A 304 0.35 -1.79 -17.08
N ASN A 305 0.60 -2.20 -15.84
CA ASN A 305 1.75 -3.03 -15.43
C ASN A 305 3.13 -2.36 -15.52
N GLN A 306 3.19 -1.05 -15.72
CA GLN A 306 4.41 -0.24 -15.64
C GLN A 306 4.45 0.54 -14.34
N TYR A 307 5.65 0.80 -13.82
CA TYR A 307 5.87 1.62 -12.63
C TYR A 307 6.28 3.03 -13.06
N ILE A 308 5.35 3.96 -12.97
CA ILE A 308 5.48 5.33 -13.43
C ILE A 308 5.86 6.25 -12.26
N PRO A 309 7.07 6.84 -12.22
CA PRO A 309 7.41 7.81 -11.20
C PRO A 309 6.64 9.12 -11.41
N VAL A 310 6.14 9.67 -10.33
CA VAL A 310 5.42 10.94 -10.28
C VAL A 310 6.15 11.88 -9.33
N GLU A 311 6.50 13.03 -9.82
CA GLU A 311 7.12 14.10 -9.03
C GLU A 311 6.18 15.29 -8.96
N GLN A 312 5.93 15.80 -7.75
CA GLN A 312 5.03 16.92 -7.52
C GLN A 312 5.80 18.21 -7.31
N LYS A 313 5.40 19.24 -8.01
CA LYS A 313 6.01 20.57 -7.90
C LYS A 313 4.98 21.59 -7.42
N THR A 314 5.38 22.30 -6.36
CA THR A 314 4.57 23.36 -5.73
C THR A 314 4.98 24.68 -6.34
N GLY A 315 4.16 25.35 -7.08
CA GLY A 315 4.49 26.63 -7.68
C GLY A 315 3.55 27.02 -8.79
N LYS A 316 3.93 28.04 -9.55
CA LYS A 316 3.17 28.41 -10.73
C LYS A 316 3.26 27.31 -11.78
N ILE A 317 2.12 26.98 -12.39
CA ILE A 317 2.08 26.05 -13.50
C ILE A 317 2.80 26.67 -14.69
N PRO A 318 3.92 26.07 -15.15
CA PRO A 318 4.62 26.57 -16.32
C PRO A 318 3.90 26.15 -17.61
N THR A 319 4.18 26.82 -18.71
CA THR A 319 3.70 26.40 -20.04
C THR A 319 4.39 25.14 -20.52
N GLU A 320 5.65 24.95 -20.15
CA GLU A 320 6.46 23.75 -20.39
C GLU A 320 7.25 23.38 -19.14
N PRO A 321 7.50 22.08 -18.89
CA PRO A 321 8.28 21.66 -17.74
C PRO A 321 9.69 22.28 -17.73
N HIS A 322 10.13 22.76 -16.57
CA HIS A 322 11.50 23.26 -16.40
C HIS A 322 12.51 22.14 -16.59
N ASP A 323 13.63 22.44 -17.25
CA ASP A 323 14.69 21.45 -17.50
C ASP A 323 15.24 20.82 -16.21
N SER A 324 15.30 21.57 -15.12
CA SER A 324 15.71 21.06 -13.81
C SER A 324 14.75 19.99 -13.28
N HIS A 325 13.45 20.19 -13.40
CA HIS A 325 12.45 19.21 -12.98
C HIS A 325 12.44 17.97 -13.91
N ARG A 326 12.65 18.19 -15.22
CA ARG A 326 12.83 17.10 -16.18
C ARG A 326 14.02 16.23 -15.81
N MET A 327 15.15 16.85 -15.47
CA MET A 327 16.38 16.13 -15.07
C MET A 327 16.15 15.27 -13.83
N GLN A 328 15.44 15.78 -12.84
CA GLN A 328 15.10 15.02 -11.64
C GLN A 328 14.21 13.81 -11.98
N LEU A 329 13.18 14.02 -12.79
CA LEU A 329 12.29 12.94 -13.20
C LEU A 329 12.98 11.89 -14.06
N LEU A 330 13.92 12.28 -14.95
CA LEU A 330 14.73 11.35 -15.71
C LEU A 330 15.62 10.49 -14.80
N ALA A 331 16.16 11.07 -13.72
CA ALA A 331 16.88 10.29 -12.72
C ALA A 331 15.96 9.26 -12.03
N TYR A 332 14.72 9.61 -11.74
CA TYR A 332 13.75 8.66 -11.18
C TYR A 332 13.33 7.58 -12.18
N LEU A 333 13.14 7.91 -13.46
CA LEU A 333 12.90 6.92 -14.50
C LEU A 333 14.02 5.89 -14.58
N HIS A 334 15.27 6.37 -14.55
CA HIS A 334 16.45 5.49 -14.51
C HIS A 334 16.44 4.62 -13.25
N LEU A 335 16.22 5.19 -12.07
CA LEU A 335 16.19 4.45 -10.81
C LEU A 335 15.07 3.42 -10.76
N VAL A 336 13.89 3.73 -11.26
CA VAL A 336 12.78 2.77 -11.35
C VAL A 336 13.13 1.63 -12.29
N SER A 337 13.71 1.93 -13.47
CA SER A 337 14.09 0.90 -14.43
C SER A 337 15.14 -0.07 -13.89
N THR A 338 16.13 0.42 -13.14
CA THR A 338 17.19 -0.41 -12.54
C THR A 338 16.69 -1.24 -11.33
N THR A 339 15.63 -0.77 -10.68
CA THR A 339 15.11 -1.40 -9.46
C THR A 339 14.02 -2.43 -9.76
N THR A 340 13.22 -2.21 -10.81
CA THR A 340 12.07 -3.08 -11.15
C THR A 340 12.33 -4.00 -12.33
N ASP A 341 13.47 -3.87 -13.01
CA ASP A 341 13.77 -4.51 -14.29
C ASP A 341 12.71 -4.21 -15.40
N ILE A 342 11.85 -3.22 -15.17
CA ILE A 342 10.83 -2.75 -16.11
C ILE A 342 11.16 -1.30 -16.47
N ILE A 343 11.38 -1.03 -17.76
CA ILE A 343 11.65 0.33 -18.24
C ILE A 343 10.31 1.06 -18.36
N PRO A 344 10.04 2.09 -17.54
CA PRO A 344 8.85 2.90 -17.70
C PRO A 344 8.93 3.72 -18.99
N GLU A 345 7.82 3.78 -19.72
CA GLU A 345 7.78 4.54 -20.99
C GLU A 345 7.81 6.06 -20.78
N TYR A 346 7.37 6.50 -19.60
CA TYR A 346 7.33 7.92 -19.23
C TYR A 346 7.31 8.11 -17.73
N GLY A 347 7.57 9.32 -17.28
CA GLY A 347 7.31 9.79 -15.92
C GLY A 347 6.36 10.97 -15.94
N ILE A 348 5.81 11.34 -14.79
CA ILE A 348 4.83 12.41 -14.65
C ILE A 348 5.37 13.51 -13.76
N LEU A 349 5.38 14.74 -14.29
CA LEU A 349 5.53 15.96 -13.50
C LEU A 349 4.16 16.57 -13.23
N ARG A 350 3.82 16.75 -11.96
CA ARG A 350 2.55 17.34 -11.53
C ARG A 350 2.78 18.70 -10.90
N TYR A 351 2.18 19.74 -11.46
CA TYR A 351 2.27 21.10 -10.93
C TYR A 351 0.94 21.54 -10.33
N GLY A 352 0.96 22.05 -9.12
CA GLY A 352 -0.21 22.59 -8.43
C GLY A 352 -1.39 21.63 -8.25
N GLY A 353 -1.15 20.31 -8.42
CA GLY A 353 -2.17 19.28 -8.30
C GLY A 353 -3.03 19.05 -9.57
N GLU A 354 -3.02 19.96 -10.55
CA GLU A 354 -3.91 19.91 -11.71
C GLU A 354 -3.18 19.71 -13.04
N ALA A 355 -2.01 20.33 -13.21
CA ALA A 355 -1.29 20.26 -14.48
C ALA A 355 -0.35 19.05 -14.51
N LEU A 356 -0.56 18.14 -15.45
CA LEU A 356 0.23 16.94 -15.67
C LEU A 356 1.04 17.07 -16.96
N PHE A 357 2.36 16.82 -16.86
CA PHE A 357 3.25 16.70 -18.01
C PHE A 357 3.89 15.33 -18.01
N THR A 358 3.79 14.62 -19.12
CA THR A 358 4.47 13.35 -19.34
C THR A 358 5.85 13.58 -19.95
N ILE A 359 6.87 12.97 -19.38
CA ILE A 359 8.25 13.02 -19.84
C ILE A 359 8.66 11.60 -20.24
N PRO A 360 8.95 11.36 -21.53
CA PRO A 360 9.37 10.06 -22.04
C PRO A 360 10.80 9.71 -21.63
#